data_da53a8801a502798b442bd4f97298f3e
#
_entry.id   da53a8801a502798b442bd4f97298f3e
#
_cell.length_a   1.000
_cell.length_b   1.000
_cell.length_c   1.000
_cell.angle_alpha   90.00
_cell.angle_beta   90.00
_cell.angle_gamma   90.00
#
_symmetry.space_group_name_H-M   'P 1'
#
loop_
_entity.id
_entity.type
_entity.pdbx_description
1 polymer ?
#
loop_
_entity_poly.entity_id
_entity_poly.type
_entity_poly.pdbx_seq_one_letter_code
_entity_poly.pdbx_strand_id
1 'polypeptide(L)'
;MAATAVTLCGIELENPIIPASGTFGYGQEFAQLYDINMLGTFSFKGTTRAPRFGNPTPRIAEYAGGMLNAVGLQNPGVDAVIAHELPELKKVFHKPVMANVSGFSVEEYAEVCARLDAQPQVGWLEVNISCPNVHGGGAAFGAEPSAAAEVTRAVRAVTKKPIILKLSPTAADIAAVAKACEDAGADGVSLINTLPGMRIDLARRRPLLANRTGGMSGPGMFPLAVRMGYQVYEAVRIPIVGMGGVTSAQDVLELMLAGATAVGVGAANLVEPYACKHIIETLPDAMARFGIDNLRDIIGGAHHG
;
A
#
# COMPACT_ATOMS: atom_id res chain seq x y z
N MET A 1 22.34 -17.36 -9.38
CA MET A 1 20.97 -17.29 -8.86
C MET A 1 20.52 -15.84 -8.95
N ALA A 2 19.31 -15.59 -9.42
CA ALA A 2 18.77 -14.24 -9.54
C ALA A 2 18.73 -13.54 -8.17
N ALA A 3 19.23 -12.30 -8.10
CA ALA A 3 19.22 -11.51 -6.86
C ALA A 3 17.91 -10.74 -6.73
N THR A 4 17.01 -11.23 -5.86
CA THR A 4 15.69 -10.64 -5.63
C THR A 4 15.65 -9.62 -4.49
N ALA A 5 16.70 -9.51 -3.68
CA ALA A 5 16.77 -8.62 -2.54
C ALA A 5 16.78 -7.14 -2.95
N VAL A 6 16.03 -6.31 -2.23
CA VAL A 6 15.98 -4.85 -2.40
C VAL A 6 16.11 -4.14 -1.06
N THR A 7 16.44 -2.84 -1.07
CA THR A 7 16.51 -2.02 0.14
C THR A 7 15.40 -0.98 0.11
N LEU A 8 14.49 -1.03 1.08
CA LEU A 8 13.40 -0.06 1.19
C LEU A 8 13.63 0.85 2.41
N CYS A 9 13.91 2.13 2.16
CA CYS A 9 14.16 3.13 3.21
C CYS A 9 15.19 2.64 4.26
N GLY A 10 16.31 2.04 3.80
CA GLY A 10 17.39 1.57 4.66
C GLY A 10 17.21 0.18 5.28
N ILE A 11 16.08 -0.49 5.06
CA ILE A 11 15.81 -1.85 5.55
C ILE A 11 15.86 -2.83 4.37
N GLU A 12 16.65 -3.90 4.50
CA GLU A 12 16.78 -4.95 3.48
C GLU A 12 15.54 -5.85 3.47
N LEU A 13 15.05 -6.15 2.26
CA LEU A 13 14.00 -7.11 1.97
C LEU A 13 14.57 -8.22 1.09
N GLU A 14 14.32 -9.49 1.41
CA GLU A 14 14.78 -10.65 0.63
C GLU A 14 14.17 -10.69 -0.79
N ASN A 15 13.01 -10.07 -0.95
CA ASN A 15 12.32 -9.87 -2.23
C ASN A 15 11.42 -8.62 -2.14
N PRO A 16 10.98 -8.04 -3.28
CA PRO A 16 10.24 -6.78 -3.30
C PRO A 16 8.75 -6.91 -2.96
N ILE A 17 8.22 -8.09 -2.64
CA ILE A 17 6.78 -8.35 -2.57
C ILE A 17 6.22 -7.97 -1.20
N ILE A 18 5.22 -7.08 -1.23
CA ILE A 18 4.55 -6.51 -0.05
C ILE A 18 3.03 -6.67 -0.21
N PRO A 19 2.36 -7.63 0.47
CA PRO A 19 0.90 -7.59 0.58
C PRO A 19 0.41 -6.23 1.05
N ALA A 20 -0.51 -5.62 0.28
CA ALA A 20 -1.00 -4.27 0.53
C ALA A 20 -2.01 -4.23 1.68
N SER A 21 -1.98 -3.14 2.44
CA SER A 21 -2.93 -2.91 3.54
C SER A 21 -4.38 -3.06 3.11
N GLY A 22 -5.15 -3.73 3.94
CA GLY A 22 -6.58 -4.00 3.72
C GLY A 22 -6.88 -5.27 2.92
N THR A 23 -5.85 -6.00 2.46
CA THR A 23 -6.00 -7.26 1.72
C THR A 23 -5.29 -8.45 2.38
N PHE A 24 -4.63 -8.20 3.52
CA PHE A 24 -3.82 -9.21 4.24
C PHE A 24 -4.09 -9.23 5.75
N GLY A 25 -5.07 -8.45 6.24
CA GLY A 25 -5.39 -8.34 7.67
C GLY A 25 -4.18 -7.94 8.51
N TYR A 26 -3.91 -8.75 9.54
CA TYR A 26 -2.70 -8.71 10.35
C TYR A 26 -1.80 -9.95 10.12
N GLY A 27 -2.04 -10.71 9.05
CA GLY A 27 -1.21 -11.83 8.62
C GLY A 27 -1.58 -13.20 9.21
N GLN A 28 -2.32 -13.27 10.33
CA GLN A 28 -2.61 -14.52 11.01
C GLN A 28 -3.42 -15.51 10.15
N GLU A 29 -4.40 -15.02 9.38
CA GLU A 29 -5.22 -15.83 8.48
C GLU A 29 -4.37 -16.43 7.36
N PHE A 30 -3.49 -15.63 6.77
CA PHE A 30 -2.60 -16.08 5.70
C PHE A 30 -1.50 -17.03 6.20
N ALA A 31 -1.04 -16.86 7.44
CA ALA A 31 -0.08 -17.76 8.07
C ALA A 31 -0.62 -19.19 8.27
N GLN A 32 -1.94 -19.38 8.24
CA GLN A 32 -2.57 -20.71 8.25
C GLN A 32 -2.50 -21.39 6.88
N LEU A 33 -2.26 -20.65 5.80
CA LEU A 33 -2.24 -21.17 4.44
C LEU A 33 -0.81 -21.47 3.96
N TYR A 34 0.16 -20.62 4.31
CA TYR A 34 1.56 -20.78 3.94
C TYR A 34 2.50 -20.02 4.88
N ASP A 35 3.78 -20.31 4.83
CA ASP A 35 4.78 -19.57 5.60
C ASP A 35 4.92 -18.13 5.05
N ILE A 36 4.30 -17.18 5.73
CA ILE A 36 4.33 -15.76 5.35
C ILE A 36 5.70 -15.11 5.54
N ASN A 37 6.66 -15.77 6.21
CA ASN A 37 8.04 -15.27 6.31
C ASN A 37 8.79 -15.27 4.97
N MET A 38 8.26 -15.93 3.93
CA MET A 38 8.78 -15.80 2.56
C MET A 38 8.56 -14.42 1.94
N LEU A 39 7.61 -13.61 2.45
CA LEU A 39 7.38 -12.24 1.98
C LEU A 39 8.56 -11.32 2.31
N GLY A 40 8.79 -10.29 1.51
CA GLY A 40 9.72 -9.22 1.88
C GLY A 40 9.31 -8.55 3.20
N THR A 41 8.10 -8.06 3.21
CA THR A 41 7.33 -7.58 4.38
C THR A 41 5.85 -7.56 3.99
N PHE A 42 4.96 -7.02 4.83
CA PHE A 42 3.59 -6.66 4.45
C PHE A 42 3.10 -5.42 5.20
N SER A 43 2.14 -4.73 4.59
CA SER A 43 1.46 -3.59 5.20
C SER A 43 0.18 -4.07 5.86
N PHE A 44 0.12 -4.04 7.18
CA PHE A 44 -1.07 -4.49 7.91
C PHE A 44 -2.24 -3.49 7.78
N LYS A 45 -3.42 -3.89 8.25
CA LYS A 45 -4.66 -3.12 8.15
C LYS A 45 -4.51 -1.70 8.67
N GLY A 46 -5.01 -0.73 7.88
CA GLY A 46 -5.01 0.69 8.25
C GLY A 46 -5.60 0.93 9.62
N THR A 47 -4.78 1.48 10.51
CA THR A 47 -5.06 1.68 11.93
C THR A 47 -5.41 3.14 12.19
N THR A 48 -6.52 3.37 12.89
CA THR A 48 -6.96 4.69 13.36
C THR A 48 -6.79 4.81 14.88
N ARG A 49 -6.86 6.04 15.41
CA ARG A 49 -6.79 6.29 16.87
C ARG A 49 -7.85 5.48 17.63
N ALA A 50 -9.10 5.64 17.26
CA ALA A 50 -10.23 4.90 17.82
C ALA A 50 -10.65 3.73 16.92
N PRO A 51 -11.30 2.68 17.46
CA PRO A 51 -11.84 1.58 16.67
C PRO A 51 -12.92 2.06 15.70
N ARG A 52 -13.04 1.40 14.53
CA ARG A 52 -14.05 1.70 13.51
C ARG A 52 -14.72 0.43 13.02
N PHE A 53 -16.05 0.45 12.92
CA PHE A 53 -16.84 -0.64 12.35
C PHE A 53 -16.84 -0.62 10.81
N GLY A 54 -16.43 0.50 10.21
CA GLY A 54 -16.50 0.71 8.77
C GLY A 54 -17.88 1.17 8.30
N ASN A 55 -18.07 1.17 6.99
CA ASN A 55 -19.29 1.61 6.33
C ASN A 55 -20.37 0.51 6.33
N PRO A 56 -21.65 0.85 6.13
CA PRO A 56 -22.74 -0.11 5.96
C PRO A 56 -22.52 -1.04 4.76
N THR A 57 -23.07 -2.25 4.85
CA THR A 57 -23.10 -3.22 3.75
C THR A 57 -24.32 -2.97 2.82
N PRO A 58 -24.23 -3.38 1.53
CA PRO A 58 -23.08 -4.00 0.84
C PRO A 58 -21.94 -3.00 0.60
N ARG A 59 -20.72 -3.40 0.87
CA ARG A 59 -19.55 -2.52 0.77
C ARG A 59 -18.40 -3.08 -0.09
N ILE A 60 -18.66 -4.21 -0.75
CA ILE A 60 -17.77 -4.85 -1.73
C ILE A 60 -18.63 -5.28 -2.91
N ALA A 61 -18.15 -5.10 -4.13
CA ALA A 61 -18.74 -5.59 -5.36
C ALA A 61 -17.68 -5.90 -6.40
N GLU A 62 -17.92 -6.90 -7.24
CA GLU A 62 -17.01 -7.29 -8.31
C GLU A 62 -17.36 -6.61 -9.64
N TYR A 63 -16.38 -6.47 -10.51
CA TYR A 63 -16.53 -6.09 -11.91
C TYR A 63 -15.47 -6.80 -12.77
N ALA A 64 -15.61 -6.78 -14.08
CA ALA A 64 -14.74 -7.55 -14.99
C ALA A 64 -13.24 -7.24 -14.87
N GLY A 65 -12.86 -6.04 -14.42
CA GLY A 65 -11.47 -5.61 -14.23
C GLY A 65 -10.96 -5.70 -12.78
N GLY A 66 -11.79 -6.22 -11.84
CA GLY A 66 -11.42 -6.30 -10.42
C GLY A 66 -12.58 -6.14 -9.46
N MET A 67 -12.40 -5.33 -8.42
CA MET A 67 -13.41 -5.12 -7.38
C MET A 67 -13.57 -3.64 -6.99
N LEU A 68 -14.77 -3.32 -6.50
CA LEU A 68 -15.10 -2.08 -5.82
C LEU A 68 -15.17 -2.34 -4.32
N ASN A 69 -14.57 -1.49 -3.50
CA ASN A 69 -14.74 -1.55 -2.06
C ASN A 69 -15.02 -0.18 -1.46
N ALA A 70 -15.88 -0.17 -0.44
CA ALA A 70 -16.17 0.98 0.41
C ALA A 70 -16.15 0.53 1.88
N VAL A 71 -15.11 -0.20 2.30
CA VAL A 71 -15.01 -0.78 3.66
C VAL A 71 -15.03 0.28 4.75
N GLY A 72 -14.42 1.45 4.54
CA GLY A 72 -14.49 2.58 5.47
C GLY A 72 -13.57 2.44 6.68
N LEU A 73 -12.37 1.92 6.49
CA LEU A 73 -11.34 1.78 7.53
C LEU A 73 -11.78 0.95 8.75
N GLN A 74 -12.51 -0.15 8.55
CA GLN A 74 -12.80 -1.08 9.65
C GLN A 74 -11.50 -1.56 10.27
N ASN A 75 -11.28 -1.27 11.55
CA ASN A 75 -10.09 -1.66 12.31
C ASN A 75 -10.36 -1.55 13.82
N PRO A 76 -9.60 -2.27 14.68
CA PRO A 76 -9.83 -2.28 16.12
C PRO A 76 -9.29 -1.06 16.88
N GLY A 77 -8.65 -0.11 16.21
CA GLY A 77 -7.97 1.04 16.82
C GLY A 77 -6.56 0.71 17.31
N VAL A 78 -5.73 1.75 17.47
CA VAL A 78 -4.31 1.59 17.77
C VAL A 78 -4.03 0.88 19.10
N ASP A 79 -4.89 1.07 20.11
CA ASP A 79 -4.77 0.38 21.41
C ASP A 79 -4.84 -1.14 21.26
N ALA A 80 -5.85 -1.62 20.54
CA ALA A 80 -6.04 -3.05 20.33
C ALA A 80 -4.97 -3.62 19.38
N VAL A 81 -4.53 -2.85 18.38
CA VAL A 81 -3.42 -3.28 17.51
C VAL A 81 -2.16 -3.53 18.33
N ILE A 82 -1.81 -2.63 19.25
CA ILE A 82 -0.62 -2.78 20.09
C ILE A 82 -0.80 -3.91 21.11
N ALA A 83 -1.97 -4.01 21.74
CA ALA A 83 -2.20 -4.95 22.82
C ALA A 83 -2.45 -6.39 22.34
N HIS A 84 -3.00 -6.58 21.13
CA HIS A 84 -3.44 -7.89 20.66
C HIS A 84 -2.86 -8.27 19.30
N GLU A 85 -2.99 -7.42 18.26
CA GLU A 85 -2.66 -7.81 16.90
C GLU A 85 -1.14 -7.98 16.70
N LEU A 86 -0.32 -7.05 17.18
CA LEU A 86 1.15 -7.15 17.07
C LEU A 86 1.74 -8.33 17.86
N PRO A 87 1.33 -8.62 19.12
CA PRO A 87 1.76 -9.83 19.82
C PRO A 87 1.39 -11.14 19.10
N GLU A 88 0.18 -11.25 18.55
CA GLU A 88 -0.22 -12.42 17.78
C GLU A 88 0.56 -12.53 16.45
N LEU A 89 0.74 -11.42 15.76
CA LEU A 89 1.54 -11.38 14.54
C LEU A 89 2.98 -11.84 14.78
N LYS A 90 3.60 -11.44 15.88
CA LYS A 90 4.97 -11.84 16.24
C LYS A 90 5.18 -13.35 16.35
N LYS A 91 4.11 -14.11 16.59
CA LYS A 91 4.17 -15.59 16.66
C LYS A 91 4.34 -16.23 15.29
N VAL A 92 3.92 -15.57 14.22
CA VAL A 92 3.85 -16.11 12.86
C VAL A 92 4.71 -15.36 11.85
N PHE A 93 5.13 -14.13 12.14
CA PHE A 93 5.96 -13.31 11.27
C PHE A 93 7.10 -12.65 12.05
N HIS A 94 8.35 -12.89 11.62
CA HIS A 94 9.55 -12.56 12.40
C HIS A 94 10.35 -11.39 11.82
N LYS A 95 9.88 -10.81 10.71
CA LYS A 95 10.51 -9.66 10.05
C LYS A 95 9.81 -8.35 10.47
N PRO A 96 10.45 -7.19 10.25
CA PRO A 96 9.78 -5.90 10.42
C PRO A 96 8.56 -5.79 9.52
N VAL A 97 7.45 -5.21 10.04
CA VAL A 97 6.22 -4.97 9.30
C VAL A 97 6.00 -3.51 9.00
N MET A 98 5.23 -3.21 7.97
CA MET A 98 4.79 -1.87 7.63
C MET A 98 3.45 -1.58 8.29
N ALA A 99 3.43 -0.58 9.17
CA ALA A 99 2.23 -0.15 9.87
C ALA A 99 1.45 0.85 9.01
N ASN A 100 0.30 0.47 8.46
CA ASN A 100 -0.56 1.41 7.76
C ASN A 100 -1.33 2.26 8.76
N VAL A 101 -1.17 3.59 8.67
CA VAL A 101 -1.77 4.56 9.56
C VAL A 101 -2.80 5.41 8.80
N SER A 102 -3.97 5.55 9.37
CA SER A 102 -5.05 6.40 8.84
C SER A 102 -5.59 7.33 9.92
N GLY A 103 -5.96 8.54 9.54
CA GLY A 103 -6.47 9.56 10.46
C GLY A 103 -7.47 10.50 9.79
N PHE A 104 -8.10 11.34 10.58
CA PHE A 104 -9.09 12.34 10.16
C PHE A 104 -8.61 13.77 10.45
N SER A 105 -7.51 13.92 11.15
CA SER A 105 -6.79 15.18 11.36
C SER A 105 -5.28 14.93 11.40
N VAL A 106 -4.50 15.99 11.25
CA VAL A 106 -3.02 15.95 11.32
C VAL A 106 -2.56 15.39 12.67
N GLU A 107 -3.25 15.76 13.75
CA GLU A 107 -2.96 15.33 15.11
C GLU A 107 -3.21 13.80 15.29
N GLU A 108 -4.28 13.28 14.68
CA GLU A 108 -4.55 11.83 14.72
C GLU A 108 -3.47 11.01 14.03
N TYR A 109 -2.98 11.46 12.87
CA TYR A 109 -1.85 10.82 12.19
C TYR A 109 -0.60 10.83 13.08
N ALA A 110 -0.24 11.98 13.65
CA ALA A 110 0.93 12.11 14.53
C ALA A 110 0.81 11.22 15.78
N GLU A 111 -0.35 11.23 16.45
CA GLU A 111 -0.60 10.40 17.65
C GLU A 111 -0.46 8.90 17.35
N VAL A 112 -1.12 8.40 16.29
CA VAL A 112 -1.06 6.97 15.94
C VAL A 112 0.35 6.58 15.52
N CYS A 113 1.05 7.42 14.75
CA CYS A 113 2.44 7.19 14.36
C CYS A 113 3.37 7.13 15.58
N ALA A 114 3.25 8.06 16.53
CA ALA A 114 4.07 8.07 17.76
C ALA A 114 3.91 6.79 18.58
N ARG A 115 2.68 6.26 18.66
CA ARG A 115 2.38 5.04 19.40
C ARG A 115 2.92 3.78 18.71
N LEU A 116 2.87 3.73 17.37
CA LEU A 116 3.41 2.64 16.58
C LEU A 116 4.94 2.72 16.43
N ASP A 117 5.54 3.92 16.54
CA ASP A 117 6.99 4.11 16.57
C ASP A 117 7.63 3.34 17.73
N ALA A 118 6.97 3.29 18.90
CA ALA A 118 7.44 2.57 20.06
C ALA A 118 7.41 1.02 19.90
N GLN A 119 6.82 0.49 18.82
CA GLN A 119 6.67 -0.96 18.64
C GLN A 119 7.88 -1.54 17.88
N PRO A 120 8.67 -2.46 18.48
CA PRO A 120 9.91 -2.96 17.86
C PRO A 120 9.69 -3.69 16.53
N GLN A 121 8.54 -4.35 16.35
CA GLN A 121 8.20 -5.10 15.14
C GLN A 121 7.83 -4.19 13.97
N VAL A 122 7.46 -2.93 14.22
CA VAL A 122 7.16 -1.96 13.16
C VAL A 122 8.46 -1.43 12.58
N GLY A 123 8.69 -1.69 11.29
CA GLY A 123 9.86 -1.20 10.54
C GLY A 123 9.59 0.12 9.81
N TRP A 124 8.36 0.30 9.30
CA TRP A 124 7.93 1.47 8.54
C TRP A 124 6.55 1.94 8.98
N LEU A 125 6.30 3.23 8.83
CA LEU A 125 4.98 3.84 8.98
C LEU A 125 4.46 4.22 7.58
N GLU A 126 3.48 3.47 7.06
CA GLU A 126 2.79 3.81 5.81
C GLU A 126 1.61 4.73 6.12
N VAL A 127 1.79 6.03 5.92
CA VAL A 127 0.80 7.07 6.24
C VAL A 127 -0.19 7.21 5.09
N ASN A 128 -1.41 6.75 5.29
CA ASN A 128 -2.45 6.69 4.26
C ASN A 128 -3.22 8.02 4.19
N ILE A 129 -2.76 8.94 3.35
CA ILE A 129 -3.40 10.24 3.08
C ILE A 129 -4.41 10.19 1.92
N SER A 130 -4.82 9.00 1.48
CA SER A 130 -5.54 8.81 0.22
C SER A 130 -6.86 8.06 0.33
N CYS A 131 -7.43 7.88 1.53
CA CYS A 131 -8.65 7.07 1.69
C CYS A 131 -9.89 7.78 1.14
N PRO A 132 -10.49 7.30 0.01
CA PRO A 132 -11.65 7.95 -0.61
C PRO A 132 -12.98 7.60 0.09
N ASN A 133 -12.98 6.63 1.00
CA ASN A 133 -14.18 6.03 1.58
C ASN A 133 -14.58 6.63 2.93
N VAL A 134 -14.00 7.76 3.32
CA VAL A 134 -14.30 8.47 4.57
C VAL A 134 -14.49 9.97 4.33
N HIS A 135 -15.56 10.53 4.85
CA HIS A 135 -15.83 11.97 4.77
C HIS A 135 -14.90 12.71 5.77
N GLY A 136 -14.24 13.77 5.30
CA GLY A 136 -13.41 14.65 6.13
C GLY A 136 -12.05 14.08 6.55
N GLY A 137 -11.59 12.97 5.92
CA GLY A 137 -10.30 12.34 6.22
C GLY A 137 -9.41 12.17 4.99
N GLY A 138 -8.49 11.24 5.03
CA GLY A 138 -7.42 10.87 4.09
C GLY A 138 -7.42 11.47 2.68
N ALA A 139 -8.52 11.37 1.93
CA ALA A 139 -8.58 11.89 0.56
C ALA A 139 -8.34 13.41 0.46
N ALA A 140 -8.74 14.19 1.46
CA ALA A 140 -8.53 15.63 1.47
C ALA A 140 -7.04 15.98 1.65
N PHE A 141 -6.32 15.19 2.47
CA PHE A 141 -4.88 15.39 2.69
C PHE A 141 -4.02 14.96 1.51
N GLY A 142 -4.49 13.99 0.71
CA GLY A 142 -3.75 13.48 -0.45
C GLY A 142 -4.07 14.18 -1.77
N ALA A 143 -5.00 15.15 -1.78
CA ALA A 143 -5.38 15.87 -2.99
C ALA A 143 -4.41 17.03 -3.31
N GLU A 144 -3.92 17.71 -2.28
CA GLU A 144 -3.12 18.93 -2.40
C GLU A 144 -1.71 18.75 -1.81
N PRO A 145 -0.64 19.20 -2.51
CA PRO A 145 0.74 19.09 -2.04
C PRO A 145 0.98 19.70 -0.65
N SER A 146 0.37 20.84 -0.35
CA SER A 146 0.53 21.54 0.94
C SER A 146 -0.04 20.73 2.12
N ALA A 147 -1.21 20.12 1.94
CA ALA A 147 -1.86 19.32 2.96
C ALA A 147 -1.09 17.99 3.20
N ALA A 148 -0.58 17.36 2.13
CA ALA A 148 0.27 16.18 2.24
C ALA A 148 1.58 16.50 2.99
N ALA A 149 2.21 17.62 2.70
CA ALA A 149 3.41 18.09 3.38
C ALA A 149 3.16 18.42 4.86
N GLU A 150 1.99 18.95 5.22
CA GLU A 150 1.62 19.25 6.61
C GLU A 150 1.55 17.97 7.43
N VAL A 151 0.82 16.94 6.95
CA VAL A 151 0.76 15.62 7.61
C VAL A 151 2.15 15.00 7.71
N THR A 152 2.96 15.08 6.64
CA THR A 152 4.32 14.52 6.63
C THR A 152 5.19 15.15 7.70
N ARG A 153 5.21 16.48 7.81
CA ARG A 153 5.98 17.20 8.85
C ARG A 153 5.52 16.85 10.26
N ALA A 154 4.21 16.76 10.49
CA ALA A 154 3.66 16.42 11.80
C ALA A 154 4.05 14.99 12.21
N VAL A 155 3.98 14.04 11.29
CA VAL A 155 4.43 12.65 11.53
C VAL A 155 5.94 12.60 11.74
N ARG A 156 6.74 13.30 10.91
CA ARG A 156 8.21 13.34 11.06
C ARG A 156 8.65 13.87 12.41
N ALA A 157 7.92 14.79 12.98
CA ALA A 157 8.23 15.37 14.30
C ALA A 157 8.12 14.36 15.47
N VAL A 158 7.37 13.27 15.31
CA VAL A 158 7.06 12.31 16.38
C VAL A 158 7.67 10.93 16.19
N THR A 159 8.37 10.66 15.07
CA THR A 159 8.96 9.35 14.78
C THR A 159 10.37 9.48 14.19
N LYS A 160 11.19 8.46 14.42
CA LYS A 160 12.49 8.26 13.73
C LYS A 160 12.43 7.11 12.73
N LYS A 161 11.36 6.33 12.73
CA LYS A 161 11.17 5.25 11.75
C LYS A 161 10.96 5.81 10.35
N PRO A 162 11.28 5.04 9.31
CA PRO A 162 10.95 5.40 7.94
C PRO A 162 9.46 5.69 7.75
N ILE A 163 9.15 6.82 7.11
CA ILE A 163 7.79 7.27 6.78
C ILE A 163 7.58 7.09 5.28
N ILE A 164 6.55 6.34 4.90
CA ILE A 164 6.12 6.15 3.51
C ILE A 164 4.73 6.75 3.34
N LEU A 165 4.59 7.78 2.50
CA LEU A 165 3.28 8.41 2.23
C LEU A 165 2.53 7.63 1.14
N LYS A 166 1.32 7.14 1.47
CA LYS A 166 0.46 6.44 0.50
C LYS A 166 -0.42 7.42 -0.25
N LEU A 167 -0.14 7.57 -1.55
CA LEU A 167 -0.69 8.60 -2.41
C LEU A 167 -1.98 8.16 -3.11
N SER A 168 -2.82 9.14 -3.41
CA SER A 168 -4.08 8.96 -4.11
C SER A 168 -3.93 9.09 -5.62
N PRO A 169 -4.57 8.21 -6.42
CA PRO A 169 -4.63 8.39 -7.86
C PRO A 169 -5.56 9.54 -8.30
N THR A 170 -6.27 10.16 -7.36
CA THR A 170 -7.19 11.29 -7.62
C THR A 170 -6.54 12.64 -7.47
N ALA A 171 -5.29 12.73 -7.03
CA ALA A 171 -4.54 13.98 -7.02
C ALA A 171 -4.43 14.52 -8.45
N ALA A 172 -4.63 15.83 -8.62
CA ALA A 172 -4.51 16.48 -9.94
C ALA A 172 -3.08 16.33 -10.49
N ASP A 173 -2.09 16.41 -9.61
CA ASP A 173 -0.67 16.17 -9.90
C ASP A 173 -0.07 15.30 -8.78
N ILE A 174 -0.03 14.00 -9.00
CA ILE A 174 0.52 13.05 -8.03
C ILE A 174 2.04 13.22 -7.84
N ALA A 175 2.75 13.68 -8.88
CA ALA A 175 4.18 13.92 -8.81
C ALA A 175 4.49 15.14 -7.91
N ALA A 176 3.71 16.20 -8.01
CA ALA A 176 3.83 17.37 -7.13
C ALA A 176 3.51 17.00 -5.66
N VAL A 177 2.51 16.14 -5.41
CA VAL A 177 2.20 15.64 -4.06
C VAL A 177 3.36 14.80 -3.52
N ALA A 178 3.92 13.88 -4.32
CA ALA A 178 5.07 13.07 -3.95
C ALA A 178 6.28 13.93 -3.58
N LYS A 179 6.59 14.94 -4.42
CA LYS A 179 7.70 15.88 -4.18
C LYS A 179 7.49 16.68 -2.90
N ALA A 180 6.29 17.15 -2.63
CA ALA A 180 5.97 17.87 -1.39
C ALA A 180 6.13 16.99 -0.15
N CYS A 181 5.82 15.68 -0.24
CA CYS A 181 6.06 14.71 0.83
C CYS A 181 7.57 14.51 1.06
N GLU A 182 8.36 14.32 0.00
CA GLU A 182 9.82 14.22 0.07
C GLU A 182 10.43 15.44 0.76
N ASP A 183 10.09 16.66 0.30
CA ASP A 183 10.58 17.91 0.84
C ASP A 183 10.16 18.14 2.31
N ALA A 184 9.07 17.50 2.73
CA ALA A 184 8.59 17.54 4.11
C ALA A 184 9.21 16.46 5.02
N GLY A 185 10.09 15.59 4.49
CA GLY A 185 10.84 14.59 5.26
C GLY A 185 10.29 13.17 5.20
N ALA A 186 9.53 12.81 4.16
CA ALA A 186 9.21 11.42 3.86
C ALA A 186 10.45 10.66 3.42
N ASP A 187 10.56 9.39 3.84
CA ASP A 187 11.64 8.47 3.45
C ASP A 187 11.27 7.64 2.20
N GLY A 188 9.99 7.61 1.84
CA GLY A 188 9.46 6.92 0.67
C GLY A 188 8.03 7.33 0.36
N VAL A 189 7.53 6.88 -0.78
CA VAL A 189 6.10 6.99 -1.15
C VAL A 189 5.56 5.64 -1.61
N SER A 190 4.28 5.39 -1.38
CA SER A 190 3.57 4.24 -1.95
C SER A 190 2.41 4.73 -2.83
N LEU A 191 2.23 4.13 -3.98
CA LEU A 191 1.17 4.48 -4.94
C LEU A 191 0.85 3.31 -5.87
N ILE A 192 -0.40 3.13 -6.24
CA ILE A 192 -1.55 4.01 -6.02
C ILE A 192 -2.55 3.38 -5.05
N ASN A 193 -3.30 4.21 -4.33
CA ASN A 193 -4.52 3.75 -3.68
C ASN A 193 -5.62 3.54 -4.74
N THR A 194 -6.80 3.09 -4.31
CA THR A 194 -7.93 2.77 -5.20
C THR A 194 -8.54 4.03 -5.83
N LEU A 195 -8.97 3.92 -7.11
CA LEU A 195 -9.62 4.99 -7.85
C LEU A 195 -11.15 4.93 -7.64
N PRO A 196 -11.83 6.03 -7.34
CA PRO A 196 -13.29 6.03 -7.17
C PRO A 196 -14.05 5.53 -8.40
N GLY A 197 -15.00 4.62 -8.17
CA GLY A 197 -15.86 4.08 -9.22
C GLY A 197 -17.25 3.71 -8.69
N MET A 198 -18.14 3.30 -9.59
CA MET A 198 -19.52 2.91 -9.27
C MET A 198 -20.00 1.80 -10.20
N ARG A 199 -20.85 0.92 -9.67
CA ARG A 199 -21.67 -0.01 -10.45
C ARG A 199 -23.14 0.11 -10.05
N ILE A 200 -24.04 -0.08 -11.01
CA ILE A 200 -25.50 -0.05 -10.83
C ILE A 200 -26.04 -1.48 -10.94
N ASP A 201 -26.88 -1.86 -9.96
CA ASP A 201 -27.72 -3.04 -10.05
C ASP A 201 -28.90 -2.76 -10.98
N LEU A 202 -28.92 -3.38 -12.14
CA LEU A 202 -29.93 -3.13 -13.16
C LEU A 202 -31.34 -3.59 -12.73
N ALA A 203 -31.42 -4.67 -11.96
CA ALA A 203 -32.72 -5.18 -11.48
C ALA A 203 -33.32 -4.28 -10.40
N ARG A 204 -32.47 -3.79 -9.50
CA ARG A 204 -32.90 -2.92 -8.39
C ARG A 204 -32.85 -1.43 -8.73
N ARG A 205 -32.25 -1.07 -9.88
CA ARG A 205 -32.06 0.32 -10.35
C ARG A 205 -31.42 1.24 -9.32
N ARG A 206 -30.37 0.74 -8.62
CA ARG A 206 -29.65 1.46 -7.57
C ARG A 206 -28.18 1.09 -7.55
N PRO A 207 -27.30 1.90 -6.90
CA PRO A 207 -25.91 1.53 -6.72
C PRO A 207 -25.74 0.17 -6.02
N LEU A 208 -24.73 -0.60 -6.42
CA LEU A 208 -24.40 -1.88 -5.78
C LEU A 208 -23.91 -1.71 -4.33
N LEU A 209 -23.16 -0.64 -4.06
CA LEU A 209 -22.63 -0.35 -2.74
C LEU A 209 -23.56 0.57 -1.96
N ALA A 210 -23.66 0.37 -0.63
CA ALA A 210 -24.41 1.26 0.25
C ALA A 210 -23.90 2.72 0.21
N ASN A 211 -22.59 2.90 0.10
CA ASN A 211 -21.91 4.20 -0.07
C ASN A 211 -22.05 4.80 -1.48
N ARG A 212 -22.77 4.14 -2.39
CA ARG A 212 -22.93 4.50 -3.81
C ARG A 212 -21.64 4.32 -4.61
N THR A 213 -20.54 4.94 -4.20
CA THR A 213 -19.20 4.81 -4.78
C THR A 213 -18.29 3.95 -3.91
N GLY A 214 -17.24 3.38 -4.51
CA GLY A 214 -16.17 2.65 -3.83
C GLY A 214 -14.87 2.78 -4.60
N GLY A 215 -13.77 2.40 -3.98
CA GLY A 215 -12.46 2.36 -4.62
C GLY A 215 -12.33 1.15 -5.54
N MET A 216 -11.94 1.38 -6.78
CA MET A 216 -11.62 0.35 -7.78
C MET A 216 -10.22 -0.22 -7.52
N SER A 217 -10.08 -1.54 -7.55
CA SER A 217 -8.82 -2.27 -7.49
C SER A 217 -8.88 -3.50 -8.40
N GLY A 218 -7.73 -4.14 -8.64
CA GLY A 218 -7.62 -5.30 -9.52
C GLY A 218 -6.92 -5.00 -10.85
N PRO A 219 -6.78 -6.00 -11.74
CA PRO A 219 -5.95 -5.91 -12.96
C PRO A 219 -6.27 -4.72 -13.87
N GLY A 220 -7.52 -4.27 -13.91
CA GLY A 220 -7.92 -3.09 -14.69
C GLY A 220 -7.24 -1.79 -14.27
N MET A 221 -6.61 -1.75 -13.09
CA MET A 221 -5.90 -0.56 -12.58
C MET A 221 -4.41 -0.56 -12.93
N PHE A 222 -3.87 -1.67 -13.43
CA PHE A 222 -2.42 -1.84 -13.62
C PHE A 222 -1.78 -0.80 -14.53
N PRO A 223 -2.29 -0.50 -15.75
CA PRO A 223 -1.69 0.52 -16.62
C PRO A 223 -1.68 1.92 -15.99
N LEU A 224 -2.68 2.23 -15.16
CA LEU A 224 -2.72 3.50 -14.44
C LEU A 224 -1.62 3.55 -13.36
N ALA A 225 -1.43 2.45 -12.63
CA ALA A 225 -0.40 2.35 -11.60
C ALA A 225 1.01 2.49 -12.20
N VAL A 226 1.29 1.82 -13.33
CA VAL A 226 2.56 1.93 -14.05
C VAL A 226 2.82 3.38 -14.48
N ARG A 227 1.86 4.03 -15.14
CA ARG A 227 1.98 5.43 -15.58
C ARG A 227 2.26 6.37 -14.41
N MET A 228 1.51 6.24 -13.31
CA MET A 228 1.70 7.11 -12.14
C MET A 228 3.01 6.84 -11.43
N GLY A 229 3.44 5.58 -11.33
CA GLY A 229 4.76 5.22 -10.80
C GLY A 229 5.88 5.85 -11.61
N TYR A 230 5.79 5.76 -12.94
CA TYR A 230 6.74 6.38 -13.87
C TYR A 230 6.85 7.90 -13.65
N GLN A 231 5.71 8.61 -13.61
CA GLN A 231 5.67 10.06 -13.39
C GLN A 231 6.26 10.48 -12.01
N VAL A 232 5.98 9.71 -10.96
CA VAL A 232 6.49 10.00 -9.62
C VAL A 232 8.00 9.74 -9.55
N TYR A 233 8.51 8.70 -10.19
CA TYR A 233 9.95 8.41 -10.22
C TYR A 233 10.78 9.55 -10.82
N GLU A 234 10.27 10.24 -11.84
CA GLU A 234 10.91 11.44 -12.40
C GLU A 234 11.00 12.60 -11.40
N ALA A 235 10.04 12.70 -10.48
CA ALA A 235 9.90 13.84 -9.58
C ALA A 235 10.63 13.68 -8.24
N VAL A 236 10.82 12.45 -7.73
CA VAL A 236 11.40 12.20 -6.40
C VAL A 236 12.70 11.41 -6.48
N ARG A 237 13.46 11.41 -5.37
CA ARG A 237 14.68 10.60 -5.20
C ARG A 237 14.54 9.52 -4.11
N ILE A 238 13.45 9.56 -3.37
CA ILE A 238 13.12 8.57 -2.33
C ILE A 238 12.51 7.30 -2.94
N PRO A 239 12.65 6.13 -2.31
CA PRO A 239 12.10 4.87 -2.77
C PRO A 239 10.58 4.90 -3.00
N ILE A 240 10.13 4.13 -3.98
CA ILE A 240 8.71 4.00 -4.34
C ILE A 240 8.26 2.56 -4.09
N VAL A 241 7.13 2.39 -3.39
CA VAL A 241 6.37 1.14 -3.37
C VAL A 241 5.26 1.22 -4.40
N GLY A 242 5.46 0.60 -5.56
CA GLY A 242 4.46 0.60 -6.66
C GLY A 242 3.36 -0.42 -6.38
N MET A 243 2.09 -0.05 -6.54
CA MET A 243 0.96 -0.97 -6.37
C MET A 243 -0.25 -0.57 -7.23
N GLY A 244 -1.05 -1.56 -7.60
CA GLY A 244 -2.29 -1.39 -8.36
C GLY A 244 -2.39 -2.40 -9.50
N GLY A 245 -3.21 -3.43 -9.30
CA GLY A 245 -3.50 -4.43 -10.32
C GLY A 245 -2.48 -5.54 -10.52
N VAL A 246 -1.45 -5.63 -9.69
CA VAL A 246 -0.40 -6.65 -9.74
C VAL A 246 -0.98 -8.05 -9.52
N THR A 247 -0.68 -8.98 -10.43
CA THR A 247 -1.14 -10.38 -10.41
C THR A 247 -0.05 -11.39 -10.77
N SER A 248 1.09 -10.94 -11.28
CA SER A 248 2.16 -11.80 -11.79
C SER A 248 3.56 -11.26 -11.49
N ALA A 249 4.57 -12.12 -11.65
CA ALA A 249 5.97 -11.71 -11.58
C ALA A 249 6.35 -10.70 -12.68
N GLN A 250 5.74 -10.78 -13.89
CA GLN A 250 5.97 -9.79 -14.94
C GLN A 250 5.47 -8.41 -14.54
N ASP A 251 4.31 -8.31 -13.86
CA ASP A 251 3.79 -7.03 -13.37
C ASP A 251 4.76 -6.40 -12.36
N VAL A 252 5.43 -7.24 -11.54
CA VAL A 252 6.47 -6.78 -10.61
C VAL A 252 7.63 -6.15 -11.36
N LEU A 253 8.17 -6.84 -12.38
CA LEU A 253 9.28 -6.33 -13.18
C LEU A 253 8.91 -5.02 -13.91
N GLU A 254 7.69 -4.93 -14.44
CA GLU A 254 7.20 -3.72 -15.12
C GLU A 254 7.11 -2.52 -14.20
N LEU A 255 6.56 -2.69 -12.98
CA LEU A 255 6.53 -1.61 -11.98
C LEU A 255 7.96 -1.20 -11.54
N MET A 256 8.89 -2.16 -11.40
CA MET A 256 10.27 -1.85 -11.05
C MET A 256 10.97 -1.09 -12.18
N LEU A 257 10.77 -1.46 -13.43
CA LEU A 257 11.24 -0.71 -14.60
C LEU A 257 10.65 0.72 -14.63
N ALA A 258 9.41 0.91 -14.19
CA ALA A 258 8.79 2.22 -14.06
C ALA A 258 9.30 3.04 -12.86
N GLY A 259 10.13 2.45 -11.97
CA GLY A 259 10.78 3.15 -10.85
C GLY A 259 10.43 2.63 -9.46
N ALA A 260 9.60 1.60 -9.31
CA ALA A 260 9.31 1.03 -8.00
C ALA A 260 10.53 0.28 -7.43
N THR A 261 10.83 0.52 -6.16
CA THR A 261 11.83 -0.24 -5.38
C THR A 261 11.25 -1.53 -4.81
N ALA A 262 9.99 -1.49 -4.42
CA ALA A 262 9.23 -2.64 -3.95
C ALA A 262 7.80 -2.59 -4.52
N VAL A 263 7.07 -3.71 -4.45
CA VAL A 263 5.80 -3.87 -5.15
C VAL A 263 4.70 -4.37 -4.21
N GLY A 264 3.64 -3.58 -4.11
CA GLY A 264 2.46 -3.88 -3.33
C GLY A 264 1.47 -4.77 -4.09
N VAL A 265 1.09 -5.91 -3.52
CA VAL A 265 0.07 -6.81 -4.06
C VAL A 265 -1.23 -6.66 -3.27
N GLY A 266 -2.28 -6.17 -3.92
CA GLY A 266 -3.57 -5.86 -3.28
C GLY A 266 -4.66 -6.89 -3.56
N ALA A 267 -5.61 -6.54 -4.43
CA ALA A 267 -6.81 -7.34 -4.70
C ALA A 267 -6.54 -8.79 -5.11
N ALA A 268 -5.37 -9.09 -5.69
CA ALA A 268 -4.97 -10.45 -6.02
C ALA A 268 -5.01 -11.40 -4.81
N ASN A 269 -4.65 -10.94 -3.60
CA ASN A 269 -4.71 -11.73 -2.37
C ASN A 269 -6.15 -12.15 -1.98
N LEU A 270 -7.16 -11.41 -2.44
CA LEU A 270 -8.57 -11.69 -2.16
C LEU A 270 -9.18 -12.64 -3.20
N VAL A 271 -8.60 -12.71 -4.40
CA VAL A 271 -9.00 -13.63 -5.48
C VAL A 271 -8.29 -14.98 -5.31
N GLU A 272 -6.99 -14.93 -5.02
CA GLU A 272 -6.12 -16.09 -4.83
C GLU A 272 -5.24 -15.85 -3.60
N PRO A 273 -5.54 -16.50 -2.45
CA PRO A 273 -4.79 -16.29 -1.22
C PRO A 273 -3.29 -16.61 -1.31
N TYR A 274 -2.89 -17.43 -2.28
CA TYR A 274 -1.49 -17.77 -2.57
C TYR A 274 -0.83 -16.82 -3.59
N ALA A 275 -1.48 -15.75 -4.04
CA ALA A 275 -0.98 -14.84 -5.08
C ALA A 275 0.45 -14.34 -4.80
N CYS A 276 0.73 -13.83 -3.61
CA CYS A 276 2.06 -13.37 -3.25
C CYS A 276 3.10 -14.50 -3.27
N LYS A 277 2.74 -15.69 -2.77
CA LYS A 277 3.61 -16.88 -2.82
C LYS A 277 3.95 -17.23 -4.27
N HIS A 278 2.95 -17.36 -5.14
CA HIS A 278 3.15 -17.68 -6.56
C HIS A 278 4.01 -16.64 -7.28
N ILE A 279 3.80 -15.35 -6.99
CA ILE A 279 4.62 -14.26 -7.56
C ILE A 279 6.09 -14.42 -7.11
N ILE A 280 6.36 -14.65 -5.83
CA ILE A 280 7.72 -14.83 -5.31
C ILE A 280 8.40 -16.06 -5.94
N GLU A 281 7.69 -17.20 -5.99
CA GLU A 281 8.22 -18.46 -6.55
C GLU A 281 8.53 -18.35 -8.05
N THR A 282 7.75 -17.58 -8.81
CA THR A 282 7.92 -17.42 -10.27
C THR A 282 8.81 -16.23 -10.66
N LEU A 283 9.17 -15.37 -9.70
CA LEU A 283 9.96 -14.17 -9.97
C LEU A 283 11.35 -14.47 -10.55
N PRO A 284 12.13 -15.47 -10.07
CA PRO A 284 13.41 -15.83 -10.65
C PRO A 284 13.31 -16.27 -12.12
N ASP A 285 12.27 -17.03 -12.46
CA ASP A 285 12.04 -17.49 -13.86
C ASP A 285 11.66 -16.32 -14.77
N ALA A 286 10.84 -15.39 -14.27
CA ALA A 286 10.51 -14.17 -15.01
C ALA A 286 11.75 -13.31 -15.24
N MET A 287 12.62 -13.14 -14.22
CA MET A 287 13.88 -12.43 -14.34
C MET A 287 14.78 -13.07 -15.40
N ALA A 288 14.96 -14.40 -15.35
CA ALA A 288 15.78 -15.13 -16.32
C ALA A 288 15.25 -14.95 -17.75
N ARG A 289 13.94 -14.99 -17.96
CA ARG A 289 13.29 -14.79 -19.27
C ARG A 289 13.61 -13.43 -19.89
N PHE A 290 13.78 -12.39 -19.07
CA PHE A 290 14.08 -11.03 -19.53
C PHE A 290 15.55 -10.64 -19.35
N GLY A 291 16.44 -11.59 -19.01
CA GLY A 291 17.88 -11.34 -18.86
C GLY A 291 18.22 -10.45 -17.67
N ILE A 292 17.45 -10.53 -16.58
CA ILE A 292 17.64 -9.75 -15.37
C ILE A 292 18.33 -10.60 -14.33
N ASP A 293 19.54 -10.24 -13.93
CA ASP A 293 20.30 -10.93 -12.90
C ASP A 293 20.05 -10.39 -11.49
N ASN A 294 19.76 -9.08 -11.38
CA ASN A 294 19.57 -8.39 -10.12
C ASN A 294 18.43 -7.35 -10.24
N LEU A 295 17.42 -7.45 -9.39
CA LEU A 295 16.29 -6.54 -9.39
C LEU A 295 16.66 -5.07 -9.17
N ARG A 296 17.71 -4.80 -8.40
CA ARG A 296 18.15 -3.42 -8.14
C ARG A 296 18.61 -2.71 -9.42
N ASP A 297 19.12 -3.44 -10.40
CA ASP A 297 19.67 -2.88 -11.63
C ASP A 297 18.60 -2.42 -12.61
N ILE A 298 17.35 -2.89 -12.45
CA ILE A 298 16.25 -2.53 -13.32
C ILE A 298 15.36 -1.40 -12.80
N ILE A 299 15.59 -0.94 -11.55
CA ILE A 299 14.76 0.12 -10.96
C ILE A 299 14.90 1.40 -11.79
N GLY A 300 13.77 1.85 -12.37
CA GLY A 300 13.74 3.02 -13.26
C GLY A 300 14.36 2.79 -14.65
N GLY A 301 14.63 1.55 -15.01
CA GLY A 301 15.27 1.22 -16.30
C GLY A 301 14.51 1.71 -17.54
N ALA A 302 13.18 1.87 -17.44
CA ALA A 302 12.36 2.41 -18.53
C ALA A 302 12.58 3.92 -18.80
N HIS A 303 13.29 4.64 -17.92
CA HIS A 303 13.60 6.07 -18.09
C HIS A 303 14.89 6.32 -18.89
N HIS A 304 15.62 5.27 -19.27
CA HIS A 304 16.92 5.37 -19.92
C HIS A 304 16.91 4.81 -21.36
N GLY A 305 15.74 4.49 -21.92
CA GLY A 305 15.53 3.95 -23.26
C GLY A 305 15.34 5.02 -24.34
#